data_082fad0c9c01d04a3c7bfe1ec818f271
#
_entry.id   082fad0c9c01d04a3c7bfe1ec818f271
#
_cell.length_a   1.000
_cell.length_b   1.000
_cell.length_c   1.000
_cell.angle_alpha   90.00
_cell.angle_beta   90.00
_cell.angle_gamma   90.00
#
_symmetry.space_group_name_H-M   'P 1'
#
loop_
_entity.id
_entity.type
_entity.pdbx_description
1 polymer ?
#
loop_
_entity_poly.entity_id
_entity_poly.type
_entity_poly.pdbx_seq_one_letter_code
_entity_poly.pdbx_strand_id
1 'polypeptide(L)'
;MKNRYADKWLCGVLLTSFIGMASALPAETAPGIIGKNEWLFYRYELSDTSDSAMTAESISLIRRLNKVLATQGISMAVTMVPLKMRIYAEYLPDDIKLNDYTAGNYERMNKALQAGDVTTIDLNAAFLGSAKRNSDSPFFFRLDTHWTPAGAMLAAETIRSGIDANPILKKAFDAIPVEVFKITVGNRKRPSKGRDLIEQLPPNSLTFAPEQMTPVNVSRAQPQKEDLFGKRAPIGLTLLGSSYSHEWTGFADALRYVLQRDVLSVSVGADKGSWVGIESYLRDDAFQTQAPKILIWEMPERDMRAPPDYKFRDARYVSSNTEWLLRASAWVQASCKPSSVKARVVPVGLAANAANLKSGDVVTGPTNDTDFIEISFDKPMDNLDYLMARTTTAGSKSIVLEGSGSGVATRRFTVDVAGDDAAHALKTPLPSTGTGFTKLRIFPGKSISFALQGLQVCRQPEDLLK
;
A
#
# COMPACT_ATOMS: atom_id res chain seq x y z
N MET A 1 43.15 64.21 -24.83
CA MET A 1 44.55 64.10 -24.35
C MET A 1 44.78 62.69 -23.82
N LYS A 2 45.72 62.00 -24.47
CA LYS A 2 46.66 60.95 -24.00
C LYS A 2 46.05 59.75 -23.22
N ASN A 3 45.99 58.58 -23.83
CA ASN A 3 47.04 57.57 -24.08
C ASN A 3 47.41 56.72 -22.88
N ARG A 4 47.26 55.41 -22.98
CA ARG A 4 48.21 54.27 -23.16
C ARG A 4 47.88 53.22 -22.07
N TYR A 5 48.02 51.93 -22.18
CA TYR A 5 48.55 50.94 -23.10
C TYR A 5 47.87 49.61 -22.87
N ALA A 6 47.79 48.84 -23.88
CA ALA A 6 47.57 47.45 -24.06
C ALA A 6 48.45 46.56 -23.17
N ASP A 7 47.91 45.43 -22.75
CA ASP A 7 48.66 44.17 -22.82
C ASP A 7 47.70 42.99 -23.00
N LYS A 8 47.96 42.25 -24.05
CA LYS A 8 47.29 41.02 -24.47
C LYS A 8 47.87 39.86 -23.70
N TRP A 9 47.04 39.10 -23.01
CA TRP A 9 47.33 37.69 -22.68
C TRP A 9 46.28 36.81 -23.31
N LEU A 10 46.66 36.09 -24.38
CA LEU A 10 45.98 34.97 -24.95
C LEU A 10 46.12 33.80 -23.93
N CYS A 11 45.04 33.44 -23.24
CA CYS A 11 44.92 32.13 -22.66
C CYS A 11 43.99 31.29 -23.53
N GLY A 12 44.59 30.39 -24.29
CA GLY A 12 43.89 29.41 -25.09
C GLY A 12 43.17 28.44 -24.15
N VAL A 13 41.84 28.50 -24.14
CA VAL A 13 40.99 27.48 -23.51
C VAL A 13 40.83 26.34 -24.52
N LEU A 14 41.57 25.27 -24.33
CA LEU A 14 41.29 24.00 -24.96
C LEU A 14 39.94 23.50 -24.42
N LEU A 15 38.89 23.68 -25.20
CA LEU A 15 37.63 22.94 -24.99
C LEU A 15 37.88 21.47 -25.37
N THR A 16 38.25 20.67 -24.39
CA THR A 16 38.10 19.21 -24.49
C THR A 16 36.61 18.88 -24.37
N SER A 17 36.00 18.65 -25.53
CA SER A 17 34.66 18.06 -25.62
C SER A 17 34.70 16.67 -25.00
N PHE A 18 34.33 16.54 -23.73
CA PHE A 18 33.95 15.26 -23.16
C PHE A 18 32.63 14.87 -23.82
N ILE A 19 32.72 14.12 -24.92
CA ILE A 19 31.61 13.27 -25.38
C ILE A 19 31.45 12.21 -24.30
N GLY A 20 30.55 12.46 -23.34
CA GLY A 20 30.10 11.46 -22.40
C GLY A 20 29.45 10.33 -23.20
N MET A 21 30.18 9.27 -23.48
CA MET A 21 29.60 8.02 -23.87
C MET A 21 28.70 7.58 -22.70
N ALA A 22 27.40 7.81 -22.84
CA ALA A 22 26.42 7.10 -22.04
C ALA A 22 26.66 5.61 -22.33
N SER A 23 27.38 4.94 -21.43
CA SER A 23 27.56 3.50 -21.48
C SER A 23 26.16 2.89 -21.36
N ALA A 24 25.60 2.43 -22.47
CA ALA A 24 24.39 1.62 -22.43
C ALA A 24 24.68 0.42 -21.52
N LEU A 25 23.84 0.23 -20.51
CA LEU A 25 23.92 -0.94 -19.65
C LEU A 25 23.93 -2.19 -20.54
N PRO A 26 24.77 -3.21 -20.24
CA PRO A 26 24.75 -4.46 -20.98
C PRO A 26 23.33 -5.04 -21.04
N ALA A 27 22.96 -5.67 -22.15
CA ALA A 27 21.63 -6.29 -22.32
C ALA A 27 21.28 -7.27 -21.18
N GLU A 28 22.28 -7.90 -20.56
CA GLU A 28 22.13 -8.81 -19.40
C GLU A 28 21.69 -8.11 -18.11
N THR A 29 21.80 -6.80 -18.02
CA THR A 29 21.40 -6.01 -16.83
C THR A 29 20.08 -5.28 -17.00
N ALA A 30 19.51 -5.27 -18.20
CA ALA A 30 18.21 -4.65 -18.43
C ALA A 30 17.11 -5.36 -17.64
N PRO A 31 16.15 -4.60 -17.04
CA PRO A 31 15.04 -5.22 -16.30
C PRO A 31 14.12 -6.08 -17.17
N GLY A 32 13.96 -5.73 -18.45
CA GLY A 32 13.14 -6.46 -19.42
C GLY A 32 13.93 -7.58 -20.09
N ILE A 33 13.30 -8.73 -20.25
CA ILE A 33 13.82 -9.93 -20.93
C ILE A 33 12.95 -10.22 -22.13
N ILE A 34 13.57 -10.39 -23.30
CA ILE A 34 12.88 -10.82 -24.53
C ILE A 34 12.87 -12.35 -24.55
N GLY A 35 11.71 -12.95 -24.46
CA GLY A 35 11.46 -14.37 -24.57
C GLY A 35 11.05 -14.80 -25.97
N LYS A 36 10.57 -16.04 -26.07
CA LYS A 36 10.08 -16.64 -27.32
C LYS A 36 8.72 -16.06 -27.69
N ASN A 37 8.38 -16.04 -28.97
CA ASN A 37 7.06 -15.63 -29.50
C ASN A 37 6.60 -14.24 -29.02
N GLU A 38 7.53 -13.29 -28.94
CA GLU A 38 7.28 -11.90 -28.49
C GLU A 38 6.80 -11.79 -27.03
N TRP A 39 7.03 -12.82 -26.20
CA TRP A 39 6.80 -12.69 -24.77
C TRP A 39 7.93 -11.88 -24.12
N LEU A 40 7.56 -10.90 -23.31
CA LEU A 40 8.47 -10.14 -22.49
C LEU A 40 8.30 -10.55 -21.02
N PHE A 41 9.41 -10.55 -20.28
CA PHE A 41 9.44 -10.91 -18.87
C PHE A 41 10.19 -9.85 -18.07
N TYR A 42 10.00 -9.87 -16.77
CA TYR A 42 10.60 -8.92 -15.85
C TYR A 42 11.68 -9.62 -15.03
N ARG A 43 12.94 -9.20 -15.19
CA ARG A 43 14.09 -9.84 -14.55
C ARG A 43 13.97 -9.88 -13.03
N TYR A 44 13.37 -8.86 -12.44
CA TYR A 44 13.13 -8.81 -10.99
C TYR A 44 12.06 -9.80 -10.49
N GLU A 45 11.50 -10.67 -11.31
CA GLU A 45 10.75 -11.85 -10.86
C GLU A 45 11.70 -12.99 -10.38
N LEU A 46 12.95 -12.99 -10.83
CA LEU A 46 13.94 -13.94 -10.33
C LEU A 46 14.36 -13.60 -8.90
N SER A 47 14.50 -14.62 -8.09
CA SER A 47 14.91 -14.52 -6.69
C SER A 47 15.84 -15.67 -6.31
N ASP A 48 16.50 -15.57 -5.18
CA ASP A 48 17.35 -16.63 -4.63
C ASP A 48 17.26 -16.66 -3.11
N THR A 49 18.07 -17.50 -2.48
CA THR A 49 18.08 -17.68 -1.03
C THR A 49 18.43 -16.42 -0.24
N SER A 50 19.06 -15.40 -0.86
CA SER A 50 19.37 -14.13 -0.19
C SER A 50 18.09 -13.35 0.16
N ASP A 51 16.99 -13.57 -0.56
CA ASP A 51 15.69 -12.93 -0.31
C ASP A 51 14.92 -13.57 0.87
N SER A 52 15.38 -14.72 1.38
CA SER A 52 14.61 -15.53 2.34
C SER A 52 14.33 -14.81 3.66
N ALA A 53 15.29 -14.06 4.20
CA ALA A 53 15.12 -13.33 5.45
C ALA A 53 14.08 -12.21 5.31
N MET A 54 14.15 -11.44 4.24
CA MET A 54 13.17 -10.36 3.96
C MET A 54 11.77 -10.93 3.71
N THR A 55 11.67 -12.05 2.99
CA THR A 55 10.41 -12.75 2.77
C THR A 55 9.80 -13.26 4.09
N ALA A 56 10.62 -13.84 4.98
CA ALA A 56 10.17 -14.28 6.29
C ALA A 56 9.66 -13.12 7.16
N GLU A 57 10.32 -11.97 7.08
CA GLU A 57 9.88 -10.76 7.78
C GLU A 57 8.53 -10.26 7.25
N SER A 58 8.35 -10.19 5.93
CA SER A 58 7.06 -9.85 5.32
C SER A 58 5.93 -10.77 5.80
N ILE A 59 6.18 -12.09 5.81
CA ILE A 59 5.22 -13.08 6.30
C ILE A 59 4.90 -12.84 7.78
N SER A 60 5.91 -12.56 8.61
CA SER A 60 5.74 -12.26 10.04
C SER A 60 4.84 -11.04 10.26
N LEU A 61 5.06 -9.95 9.50
CA LEU A 61 4.24 -8.73 9.58
C LEU A 61 2.79 -8.98 9.15
N ILE A 62 2.58 -9.71 8.05
CA ILE A 62 1.23 -10.07 7.58
C ILE A 62 0.49 -10.88 8.64
N ARG A 63 1.15 -11.86 9.26
CA ARG A 63 0.57 -12.71 10.32
C ARG A 63 0.14 -11.88 11.53
N ARG A 64 0.99 -10.96 11.99
CA ARG A 64 0.68 -10.09 13.13
C ARG A 64 -0.47 -9.13 12.81
N LEU A 65 -0.46 -8.52 11.62
CA LEU A 65 -1.56 -7.65 11.20
C LEU A 65 -2.88 -8.42 11.06
N ASN A 66 -2.84 -9.66 10.53
CA ASN A 66 -4.02 -10.53 10.44
C ASN A 66 -4.65 -10.77 11.82
N LYS A 67 -3.83 -11.07 12.84
CA LYS A 67 -4.34 -11.22 14.23
C LYS A 67 -5.02 -9.95 14.72
N VAL A 68 -4.45 -8.78 14.47
CA VAL A 68 -5.04 -7.50 14.88
C VAL A 68 -6.37 -7.25 14.17
N LEU A 69 -6.45 -7.46 12.85
CA LEU A 69 -7.69 -7.35 12.07
C LEU A 69 -8.77 -8.30 12.58
N ALA A 70 -8.40 -9.53 12.90
CA ALA A 70 -9.33 -10.53 13.43
C ALA A 70 -9.95 -10.11 14.77
N THR A 71 -9.22 -9.39 15.65
CA THR A 71 -9.77 -8.84 16.91
C THR A 71 -10.87 -7.81 16.69
N GLN A 72 -10.89 -7.19 15.51
CA GLN A 72 -11.92 -6.22 15.10
C GLN A 72 -13.02 -6.85 14.24
N GLY A 73 -13.05 -8.18 14.12
CA GLY A 73 -14.04 -8.91 13.32
C GLY A 73 -13.84 -8.79 11.81
N ILE A 74 -12.66 -8.40 11.36
CA ILE A 74 -12.29 -8.30 9.95
C ILE A 74 -11.57 -9.58 9.54
N SER A 75 -12.11 -10.29 8.55
CA SER A 75 -11.48 -11.48 7.96
C SER A 75 -10.57 -11.06 6.81
N MET A 76 -9.27 -11.32 6.91
CA MET A 76 -8.32 -11.03 5.84
C MET A 76 -8.02 -12.29 5.02
N ALA A 77 -8.01 -12.15 3.69
CA ALA A 77 -7.49 -13.14 2.77
C ALA A 77 -6.33 -12.53 1.98
N VAL A 78 -5.20 -13.21 1.95
CA VAL A 78 -4.04 -12.82 1.13
C VAL A 78 -4.06 -13.61 -0.18
N THR A 79 -3.90 -12.90 -1.29
CA THR A 79 -3.73 -13.52 -2.59
C THR A 79 -2.50 -12.95 -3.28
N MET A 80 -1.54 -13.83 -3.58
CA MET A 80 -0.33 -13.42 -4.28
C MET A 80 -0.53 -13.59 -5.77
N VAL A 81 -0.18 -12.56 -6.57
CA VAL A 81 -0.11 -12.69 -8.02
C VAL A 81 1.12 -13.52 -8.38
N PRO A 82 0.96 -14.69 -9.03
CA PRO A 82 2.10 -15.55 -9.34
C PRO A 82 3.01 -14.91 -10.39
N LEU A 83 4.29 -15.30 -10.38
CA LEU A 83 5.27 -14.83 -11.35
C LEU A 83 4.86 -15.22 -12.77
N LYS A 84 4.83 -14.25 -13.67
CA LYS A 84 4.57 -14.48 -15.10
C LYS A 84 5.60 -15.46 -15.68
N MET A 85 6.87 -15.36 -15.26
CA MET A 85 7.93 -16.27 -15.68
C MET A 85 7.64 -17.74 -15.31
N ARG A 86 6.95 -18.00 -14.19
CA ARG A 86 6.55 -19.36 -13.80
C ARG A 86 5.35 -19.84 -14.59
N ILE A 87 4.35 -18.98 -14.76
CA ILE A 87 3.11 -19.34 -15.49
C ILE A 87 3.39 -19.62 -16.97
N TYR A 88 4.37 -18.93 -17.56
CA TYR A 88 4.70 -19.01 -18.98
C TYR A 88 6.17 -19.36 -19.21
N ALA A 89 6.70 -20.31 -18.42
CA ALA A 89 8.11 -20.70 -18.46
C ALA A 89 8.56 -21.23 -19.84
N GLU A 90 7.65 -21.79 -20.63
CA GLU A 90 7.92 -22.29 -21.98
C GLU A 90 8.31 -21.19 -22.97
N TYR A 91 7.96 -19.93 -22.67
CA TYR A 91 8.31 -18.78 -23.50
C TYR A 91 9.57 -18.06 -23.04
N LEU A 92 10.22 -18.50 -21.96
CA LEU A 92 11.53 -17.96 -21.55
C LEU A 92 12.57 -18.22 -22.63
N PRO A 93 13.58 -17.36 -22.81
CA PRO A 93 14.72 -17.65 -23.68
C PRO A 93 15.52 -18.83 -23.10
N ASP A 94 16.27 -19.54 -23.96
CA ASP A 94 16.92 -20.81 -23.59
C ASP A 94 18.01 -20.67 -22.52
N ASP A 95 18.59 -19.49 -22.40
CA ASP A 95 19.63 -19.12 -21.43
C ASP A 95 19.09 -18.70 -20.06
N ILE A 96 17.75 -18.50 -19.93
CA ILE A 96 17.11 -18.14 -18.66
C ILE A 96 16.25 -19.29 -18.17
N LYS A 97 16.58 -19.79 -16.98
CA LYS A 97 15.82 -20.83 -16.28
C LYS A 97 15.46 -20.36 -14.87
N LEU A 98 14.26 -20.71 -14.44
CA LEU A 98 13.90 -20.55 -13.05
C LEU A 98 14.76 -21.49 -12.19
N ASN A 99 15.50 -20.94 -11.23
CA ASN A 99 16.16 -21.75 -10.22
C ASN A 99 15.13 -22.39 -9.28
N ASP A 100 15.54 -23.43 -8.52
CA ASP A 100 14.65 -24.15 -7.60
C ASP A 100 14.05 -23.26 -6.53
N TYR A 101 14.78 -22.22 -6.11
CA TYR A 101 14.28 -21.25 -5.13
C TYR A 101 13.11 -20.46 -5.70
N THR A 102 13.27 -19.82 -6.86
CA THR A 102 12.20 -19.07 -7.55
C THR A 102 11.03 -19.99 -7.92
N ALA A 103 11.29 -21.17 -8.44
CA ALA A 103 10.27 -22.13 -8.84
C ALA A 103 9.35 -22.52 -7.68
N GLY A 104 9.90 -22.80 -6.50
CA GLY A 104 9.16 -23.24 -5.31
C GLY A 104 8.72 -22.09 -4.36
N ASN A 105 9.05 -20.84 -4.67
CA ASN A 105 8.89 -19.74 -3.71
C ASN A 105 7.42 -19.47 -3.35
N TYR A 106 6.52 -19.48 -4.33
CA TYR A 106 5.09 -19.26 -4.09
C TYR A 106 4.52 -20.25 -3.07
N GLU A 107 4.80 -21.54 -3.26
CA GLU A 107 4.30 -22.58 -2.37
C GLU A 107 4.87 -22.44 -0.95
N ARG A 108 6.19 -22.12 -0.83
CA ARG A 108 6.81 -21.88 0.48
C ARG A 108 6.15 -20.73 1.23
N MET A 109 5.91 -19.59 0.55
CA MET A 109 5.25 -18.44 1.15
C MET A 109 3.80 -18.75 1.53
N ASN A 110 3.07 -19.42 0.64
CA ASN A 110 1.69 -19.82 0.86
C ASN A 110 1.57 -20.71 2.12
N LYS A 111 2.40 -21.76 2.22
CA LYS A 111 2.47 -22.63 3.40
C LYS A 111 2.85 -21.87 4.68
N ALA A 112 3.83 -20.95 4.60
CA ALA A 112 4.28 -20.19 5.75
C ALA A 112 3.20 -19.21 6.26
N LEU A 113 2.43 -18.58 5.37
CA LEU A 113 1.28 -17.74 5.74
C LEU A 113 0.19 -18.58 6.41
N GLN A 114 -0.17 -19.74 5.82
CA GLN A 114 -1.18 -20.66 6.37
C GLN A 114 -0.78 -21.21 7.75
N ALA A 115 0.49 -21.56 7.93
CA ALA A 115 1.02 -21.97 9.24
C ALA A 115 0.95 -20.87 10.30
N GLY A 116 0.69 -19.63 9.91
CA GLY A 116 0.45 -18.47 10.77
C GLY A 116 -1.00 -18.03 10.82
N ASP A 117 -1.96 -18.90 10.52
CA ASP A 117 -3.39 -18.64 10.53
C ASP A 117 -3.84 -17.53 9.57
N VAL A 118 -3.06 -17.24 8.53
CA VAL A 118 -3.46 -16.33 7.45
C VAL A 118 -4.18 -17.13 6.38
N THR A 119 -5.41 -16.75 6.07
CA THR A 119 -6.12 -17.33 4.94
C THR A 119 -5.46 -16.89 3.64
N THR A 120 -5.02 -17.86 2.83
CA THR A 120 -4.43 -17.61 1.50
C THR A 120 -5.28 -18.22 0.41
N ILE A 121 -5.29 -17.59 -0.76
CA ILE A 121 -5.98 -18.09 -1.96
C ILE A 121 -4.92 -18.33 -3.04
N ASP A 122 -4.78 -19.59 -3.46
CA ASP A 122 -3.70 -20.04 -4.32
C ASP A 122 -4.01 -19.77 -5.81
N LEU A 123 -3.59 -18.59 -6.29
CA LEU A 123 -3.69 -18.24 -7.71
C LEU A 123 -2.67 -19.00 -8.56
N ASN A 124 -1.52 -19.40 -8.00
CA ASN A 124 -0.49 -20.10 -8.78
C ASN A 124 -0.98 -21.46 -9.27
N ALA A 125 -1.59 -22.25 -8.37
CA ALA A 125 -2.18 -23.53 -8.75
C ALA A 125 -3.31 -23.35 -9.78
N ALA A 126 -4.19 -22.35 -9.58
CA ALA A 126 -5.29 -22.06 -10.50
C ALA A 126 -4.79 -21.66 -11.91
N PHE A 127 -3.77 -20.82 -11.98
CA PHE A 127 -3.22 -20.36 -13.28
C PHE A 127 -2.48 -21.47 -14.01
N LEU A 128 -1.65 -22.25 -13.32
CA LEU A 128 -0.92 -23.39 -13.91
C LEU A 128 -1.87 -24.50 -14.34
N GLY A 129 -2.89 -24.81 -13.54
CA GLY A 129 -3.82 -25.92 -13.80
C GLY A 129 -4.92 -25.60 -14.83
N SER A 130 -5.06 -24.35 -15.24
CA SER A 130 -6.13 -23.97 -16.17
C SER A 130 -5.85 -24.39 -17.59
N ALA A 131 -6.77 -25.14 -18.22
CA ALA A 131 -6.70 -25.50 -19.63
C ALA A 131 -6.73 -24.28 -20.58
N LYS A 132 -7.18 -23.10 -20.10
CA LYS A 132 -7.22 -21.85 -20.86
C LYS A 132 -5.90 -21.08 -20.85
N ARG A 133 -4.89 -21.52 -20.11
CA ARG A 133 -3.59 -20.83 -19.97
C ARG A 133 -2.98 -20.47 -21.32
N ASN A 134 -2.98 -21.39 -22.26
CA ASN A 134 -2.40 -21.26 -23.60
C ASN A 134 -3.46 -20.97 -24.69
N SER A 135 -4.60 -20.39 -24.32
CA SER A 135 -5.62 -19.97 -25.30
C SER A 135 -5.25 -18.65 -25.98
N ASP A 136 -6.06 -18.23 -26.97
CA ASP A 136 -5.93 -16.92 -27.64
C ASP A 136 -6.11 -15.72 -26.68
N SER A 137 -6.50 -15.96 -25.45
CA SER A 137 -6.63 -14.98 -24.37
C SER A 137 -5.82 -15.43 -23.15
N PRO A 138 -4.48 -15.32 -23.21
CA PRO A 138 -3.60 -15.72 -22.11
C PRO A 138 -3.89 -14.91 -20.84
N PHE A 139 -3.49 -15.42 -19.68
CA PHE A 139 -3.77 -14.79 -18.40
C PHE A 139 -2.90 -13.57 -18.10
N PHE A 140 -1.73 -13.46 -18.74
CA PHE A 140 -0.88 -12.27 -18.67
C PHE A 140 -0.71 -11.68 -20.06
N PHE A 141 -0.59 -10.36 -20.13
CA PHE A 141 -0.15 -9.71 -21.35
C PHE A 141 1.25 -10.19 -21.74
N ARG A 142 1.52 -10.36 -23.03
CA ARG A 142 2.87 -10.71 -23.49
C ARG A 142 3.85 -9.57 -23.27
N LEU A 143 3.41 -8.33 -23.49
CA LEU A 143 4.24 -7.13 -23.50
C LEU A 143 4.24 -6.34 -22.17
N ASP A 144 3.56 -6.88 -21.14
CA ASP A 144 3.33 -6.19 -19.88
C ASP A 144 3.45 -7.16 -18.69
N THR A 145 3.74 -6.64 -17.52
CA THR A 145 3.81 -7.47 -16.31
C THR A 145 2.44 -7.92 -15.82
N HIS A 146 1.38 -7.20 -16.15
CA HIS A 146 0.05 -7.41 -15.58
C HIS A 146 -0.72 -8.55 -16.26
N TRP A 147 -1.71 -9.04 -15.56
CA TRP A 147 -2.69 -9.95 -16.12
C TRP A 147 -3.62 -9.28 -17.13
N THR A 148 -4.19 -10.10 -18.01
CA THR A 148 -5.28 -9.72 -18.92
C THR A 148 -6.62 -9.77 -18.18
N PRO A 149 -7.72 -9.29 -18.78
CA PRO A 149 -9.06 -9.54 -18.24
C PRO A 149 -9.40 -11.01 -18.02
N ALA A 150 -8.82 -11.92 -18.81
CA ALA A 150 -8.98 -13.36 -18.62
C ALA A 150 -8.27 -13.85 -17.35
N GLY A 151 -7.06 -13.33 -17.08
CA GLY A 151 -6.34 -13.60 -15.83
C GLY A 151 -7.05 -13.03 -14.62
N ALA A 152 -7.50 -11.78 -14.71
CA ALA A 152 -8.28 -11.13 -13.65
C ALA A 152 -9.57 -11.88 -13.32
N MET A 153 -10.26 -12.41 -14.35
CA MET A 153 -11.47 -13.21 -14.17
C MET A 153 -11.16 -14.55 -13.47
N LEU A 154 -10.11 -15.26 -13.89
CA LEU A 154 -9.68 -16.50 -13.24
C LEU A 154 -9.29 -16.25 -11.78
N ALA A 155 -8.59 -15.14 -11.49
CA ALA A 155 -8.25 -14.76 -10.13
C ALA A 155 -9.52 -14.52 -9.28
N ALA A 156 -10.52 -13.82 -9.82
CA ALA A 156 -11.80 -13.57 -9.15
C ALA A 156 -12.57 -14.88 -8.88
N GLU A 157 -12.64 -15.80 -9.87
CA GLU A 157 -13.26 -17.12 -9.72
C GLU A 157 -12.56 -17.96 -8.66
N THR A 158 -11.22 -17.92 -8.62
CA THR A 158 -10.42 -18.61 -7.61
C THR A 158 -10.66 -18.04 -6.21
N ILE A 159 -10.76 -16.71 -6.09
CA ILE A 159 -11.10 -16.04 -4.82
C ILE A 159 -12.50 -16.46 -4.36
N ARG A 160 -13.48 -16.52 -5.25
CA ARG A 160 -14.82 -17.01 -4.91
C ARG A 160 -14.76 -18.43 -4.36
N SER A 161 -14.06 -19.32 -5.02
CA SER A 161 -13.89 -20.70 -4.59
C SER A 161 -13.18 -20.78 -3.22
N GLY A 162 -12.17 -19.96 -2.99
CA GLY A 162 -11.48 -19.85 -1.70
C GLY A 162 -12.37 -19.34 -0.57
N ILE A 163 -13.23 -18.36 -0.85
CA ILE A 163 -14.23 -17.87 0.11
C ILE A 163 -15.21 -18.99 0.46
N ASP A 164 -15.74 -19.71 -0.52
CA ASP A 164 -16.71 -20.78 -0.28
C ASP A 164 -16.11 -21.97 0.45
N ALA A 165 -14.82 -22.24 0.28
CA ALA A 165 -14.10 -23.33 0.94
C ALA A 165 -13.69 -23.00 2.40
N ASN A 166 -13.60 -21.70 2.77
CA ASN A 166 -13.19 -21.28 4.10
C ASN A 166 -14.40 -20.87 4.95
N PRO A 167 -14.75 -21.60 6.04
CA PRO A 167 -15.95 -21.31 6.83
C PRO A 167 -15.99 -19.90 7.43
N ILE A 168 -14.83 -19.33 7.81
CA ILE A 168 -14.73 -17.99 8.40
C ILE A 168 -15.03 -16.94 7.32
N LEU A 169 -14.36 -17.03 6.18
CA LEU A 169 -14.61 -16.13 5.05
C LEU A 169 -16.05 -16.27 4.53
N LYS A 170 -16.55 -17.49 4.42
CA LYS A 170 -17.92 -17.77 3.95
C LYS A 170 -18.96 -17.11 4.86
N LYS A 171 -18.82 -17.25 6.18
CA LYS A 171 -19.69 -16.60 7.15
C LYS A 171 -19.66 -15.07 7.02
N ALA A 172 -18.47 -14.48 6.90
CA ALA A 172 -18.32 -13.04 6.71
C ALA A 172 -18.92 -12.58 5.38
N PHE A 173 -18.71 -13.35 4.31
CA PHE A 173 -19.23 -13.09 2.97
C PHE A 173 -20.75 -13.13 2.87
N ASP A 174 -21.38 -14.13 3.49
CA ASP A 174 -22.84 -14.28 3.51
C ASP A 174 -23.55 -13.13 4.24
N ALA A 175 -22.84 -12.43 5.12
CA ALA A 175 -23.33 -11.23 5.81
C ALA A 175 -23.18 -9.93 5.00
N ILE A 176 -22.59 -9.97 3.80
CA ILE A 176 -22.47 -8.82 2.91
C ILE A 176 -23.68 -8.79 1.97
N PRO A 177 -24.36 -7.63 1.82
CA PRO A 177 -25.51 -7.52 0.92
C PRO A 177 -25.19 -7.93 -0.52
N VAL A 178 -26.12 -8.65 -1.15
CA VAL A 178 -26.02 -9.03 -2.56
C VAL A 178 -26.28 -7.80 -3.43
N GLU A 179 -25.40 -7.59 -4.40
CA GLU A 179 -25.58 -6.63 -5.48
C GLU A 179 -25.35 -7.31 -6.82
N VAL A 180 -26.30 -7.14 -7.75
CA VAL A 180 -26.24 -7.83 -9.03
C VAL A 180 -25.41 -7.02 -10.02
N PHE A 181 -24.38 -7.65 -10.56
CA PHE A 181 -23.53 -7.10 -11.61
C PHE A 181 -23.69 -7.91 -12.90
N LYS A 182 -23.64 -7.23 -14.02
CA LYS A 182 -23.70 -7.80 -15.36
C LYS A 182 -22.40 -7.56 -16.08
N ILE A 183 -21.97 -8.53 -16.88
CA ILE A 183 -20.81 -8.41 -17.75
C ILE A 183 -21.28 -8.19 -19.19
N THR A 184 -20.59 -7.31 -19.87
CA THR A 184 -20.77 -7.07 -21.32
C THR A 184 -19.41 -7.22 -21.99
N VAL A 185 -19.35 -8.10 -22.98
CA VAL A 185 -18.15 -8.35 -23.78
C VAL A 185 -18.28 -7.60 -25.09
N GLY A 186 -17.28 -6.79 -25.41
CA GLY A 186 -17.25 -6.04 -26.67
C GLY A 186 -17.13 -6.95 -27.89
N ASN A 187 -17.65 -6.49 -29.01
CA ASN A 187 -17.65 -7.24 -30.28
C ASN A 187 -16.43 -6.96 -31.19
N ARG A 188 -15.57 -6.03 -30.79
CA ARG A 188 -14.35 -5.65 -31.52
C ARG A 188 -13.15 -5.62 -30.60
N LYS A 189 -12.05 -6.21 -31.01
CA LYS A 189 -10.78 -6.10 -30.34
C LYS A 189 -10.27 -4.66 -30.41
N ARG A 190 -9.55 -4.23 -29.37
CA ARG A 190 -8.89 -2.91 -29.26
C ARG A 190 -7.44 -3.10 -28.80
N PRO A 191 -6.52 -2.19 -29.17
CA PRO A 191 -5.16 -2.21 -28.64
C PRO A 191 -5.16 -2.14 -27.11
N SER A 192 -4.37 -3.02 -26.50
CA SER A 192 -4.12 -2.98 -25.05
C SER A 192 -3.29 -1.75 -24.66
N LYS A 193 -3.53 -1.24 -23.46
CA LYS A 193 -2.67 -0.24 -22.81
C LYS A 193 -1.45 -0.87 -22.11
N GLY A 194 -1.52 -2.17 -21.80
CA GLY A 194 -0.47 -2.91 -21.09
C GLY A 194 0.78 -3.08 -21.94
N ARG A 195 1.87 -2.34 -21.61
CA ARG A 195 3.13 -2.33 -22.35
C ARG A 195 4.33 -1.95 -21.47
N ASP A 196 4.24 -2.11 -20.18
CA ASP A 196 5.26 -1.63 -19.23
C ASP A 196 6.62 -2.32 -19.42
N LEU A 197 6.64 -3.57 -19.88
CA LEU A 197 7.88 -4.31 -20.14
C LEU A 197 8.66 -3.79 -21.35
N ILE A 198 8.02 -3.12 -22.30
CA ILE A 198 8.71 -2.53 -23.45
C ILE A 198 9.64 -1.41 -22.98
N GLU A 199 9.21 -0.61 -21.99
CA GLU A 199 10.00 0.47 -21.41
C GLU A 199 11.21 -0.05 -20.60
N GLN A 200 11.18 -1.34 -20.25
CA GLN A 200 12.24 -2.00 -19.48
C GLN A 200 13.27 -2.71 -20.37
N LEU A 201 13.09 -2.72 -21.69
CA LEU A 201 14.01 -3.36 -22.62
C LEU A 201 15.28 -2.54 -22.80
N PRO A 202 16.39 -3.18 -23.22
CA PRO A 202 17.60 -2.48 -23.61
C PRO A 202 17.32 -1.45 -24.71
N PRO A 203 18.10 -0.34 -24.77
CA PRO A 203 18.02 0.61 -25.87
C PRO A 203 18.16 -0.08 -27.25
N ASN A 204 17.39 0.40 -28.22
CA ASN A 204 17.38 -0.15 -29.59
C ASN A 204 16.85 -1.59 -29.73
N SER A 205 16.08 -2.05 -28.75
CA SER A 205 15.37 -3.32 -28.86
C SER A 205 14.32 -3.31 -29.98
N LEU A 206 13.82 -4.50 -30.33
CA LEU A 206 12.76 -4.67 -31.33
C LEU A 206 11.51 -3.87 -30.96
N THR A 207 10.78 -3.44 -31.96
CA THR A 207 9.46 -2.83 -31.77
C THR A 207 8.38 -3.91 -31.75
N PHE A 208 7.42 -3.76 -30.83
CA PHE A 208 6.32 -4.69 -30.64
C PHE A 208 4.99 -4.01 -30.94
N ALA A 209 4.15 -4.65 -31.73
CA ALA A 209 2.79 -4.18 -31.98
C ALA A 209 1.93 -4.35 -30.71
N PRO A 210 1.01 -3.40 -30.41
CA PRO A 210 0.10 -3.53 -29.27
C PRO A 210 -0.74 -4.80 -29.36
N GLU A 211 -0.87 -5.51 -28.24
CA GLU A 211 -1.75 -6.67 -28.15
C GLU A 211 -3.21 -6.25 -28.35
N GLN A 212 -3.95 -7.09 -29.03
CA GLN A 212 -5.37 -6.84 -29.32
C GLN A 212 -6.23 -7.60 -28.31
N MET A 213 -7.06 -6.90 -27.55
CA MET A 213 -7.94 -7.51 -26.56
C MET A 213 -9.40 -7.14 -26.76
N THR A 214 -10.27 -8.06 -26.39
CA THR A 214 -11.70 -7.84 -26.34
C THR A 214 -12.03 -7.04 -25.08
N PRO A 215 -12.63 -5.83 -25.19
CA PRO A 215 -13.04 -5.07 -24.03
C PRO A 215 -14.11 -5.82 -23.23
N VAL A 216 -13.96 -5.79 -21.92
CA VAL A 216 -14.94 -6.32 -20.97
C VAL A 216 -15.37 -5.15 -20.08
N ASN A 217 -16.68 -5.02 -19.88
CA ASN A 217 -17.26 -4.01 -19.01
C ASN A 217 -18.21 -4.67 -18.01
N VAL A 218 -18.07 -4.30 -16.76
CA VAL A 218 -18.96 -4.74 -15.69
C VAL A 218 -19.76 -3.55 -15.18
N SER A 219 -21.05 -3.72 -15.03
CA SER A 219 -21.96 -2.68 -14.55
C SER A 219 -22.97 -3.23 -13.56
N ARG A 220 -23.43 -2.40 -12.64
CA ARG A 220 -24.56 -2.74 -11.77
C ARG A 220 -25.82 -2.97 -12.60
N ALA A 221 -26.58 -4.01 -12.26
CA ALA A 221 -27.87 -4.29 -12.92
C ALA A 221 -28.95 -3.27 -12.54
N GLN A 222 -28.82 -2.65 -11.36
CA GLN A 222 -29.72 -1.62 -10.84
C GLN A 222 -28.90 -0.52 -10.15
N PRO A 223 -29.39 0.73 -10.12
CA PRO A 223 -28.76 1.79 -9.32
C PRO A 223 -28.62 1.36 -7.85
N GLN A 224 -27.57 1.82 -7.20
CA GLN A 224 -27.38 1.56 -5.78
C GLN A 224 -28.52 2.20 -4.97
N LYS A 225 -29.12 1.42 -4.08
CA LYS A 225 -30.18 1.91 -3.20
C LYS A 225 -29.56 2.81 -2.13
N GLU A 226 -30.16 3.97 -1.95
CA GLU A 226 -29.89 4.88 -0.85
C GLU A 226 -31.07 4.80 0.17
N ASP A 227 -30.78 5.01 1.44
CA ASP A 227 -31.82 5.15 2.45
C ASP A 227 -32.53 6.51 2.33
N LEU A 228 -33.53 6.76 3.18
CA LEU A 228 -34.30 8.01 3.20
C LEU A 228 -33.45 9.28 3.44
N PHE A 229 -32.20 9.10 3.92
CA PHE A 229 -31.25 10.17 4.20
C PHE A 229 -30.10 10.21 3.18
N GLY A 230 -30.21 9.49 2.06
CA GLY A 230 -29.18 9.42 1.02
C GLY A 230 -27.94 8.59 1.41
N LYS A 231 -28.01 7.84 2.52
CA LYS A 231 -26.90 6.96 2.94
C LYS A 231 -26.94 5.65 2.17
N ARG A 232 -25.76 5.21 1.74
CA ARG A 232 -25.56 3.93 1.09
C ARG A 232 -25.20 2.85 2.12
N ALA A 233 -25.58 1.62 1.82
CA ALA A 233 -25.13 0.48 2.63
C ALA A 233 -23.61 0.42 2.65
N PRO A 234 -22.97 0.04 3.79
CA PRO A 234 -21.53 -0.14 3.86
C PRO A 234 -21.04 -1.18 2.86
N ILE A 235 -19.93 -0.88 2.18
CA ILE A 235 -19.25 -1.85 1.33
C ILE A 235 -18.52 -2.84 2.25
N GLY A 236 -19.05 -4.06 2.35
CA GLY A 236 -18.53 -5.06 3.28
C GLY A 236 -17.27 -5.78 2.79
N LEU A 237 -16.82 -5.51 1.55
CA LEU A 237 -15.66 -6.15 0.94
C LEU A 237 -14.71 -5.10 0.36
N THR A 238 -13.45 -5.14 0.75
CA THR A 238 -12.41 -4.29 0.20
C THR A 238 -11.35 -5.15 -0.50
N LEU A 239 -11.02 -4.76 -1.74
CA LEU A 239 -9.82 -5.19 -2.43
C LEU A 239 -8.73 -4.15 -2.18
N LEU A 240 -7.70 -4.55 -1.48
CA LEU A 240 -6.47 -3.79 -1.35
C LEU A 240 -5.44 -4.42 -2.27
N GLY A 241 -4.96 -3.66 -3.23
CA GLY A 241 -4.12 -4.23 -4.26
C GLY A 241 -2.96 -3.36 -4.71
N SER A 242 -2.10 -3.98 -5.50
CA SER A 242 -1.01 -3.37 -6.23
C SER A 242 -1.49 -2.76 -7.55
N SER A 243 -0.56 -2.53 -8.47
CA SER A 243 -0.90 -2.14 -9.86
C SER A 243 -1.74 -3.19 -10.61
N TYR A 244 -1.72 -4.44 -10.16
CA TYR A 244 -2.61 -5.49 -10.70
C TYR A 244 -4.09 -5.26 -10.37
N SER A 245 -4.39 -4.44 -9.38
CA SER A 245 -5.75 -4.03 -9.00
C SER A 245 -6.13 -2.65 -9.53
N HIS A 246 -5.31 -2.01 -10.36
CA HIS A 246 -5.70 -0.76 -11.01
C HIS A 246 -6.94 -0.94 -11.88
N GLU A 247 -7.76 0.10 -12.00
CA GLU A 247 -9.04 0.05 -12.73
C GLU A 247 -8.90 -0.54 -14.14
N TRP A 248 -7.85 -0.18 -14.87
CA TRP A 248 -7.65 -0.62 -16.24
C TRP A 248 -7.36 -2.13 -16.38
N THR A 249 -6.95 -2.83 -15.31
CA THR A 249 -6.74 -4.29 -15.32
C THR A 249 -8.05 -5.06 -15.24
N GLY A 250 -9.13 -4.42 -14.80
CA GLY A 250 -10.47 -4.99 -14.68
C GLY A 250 -10.64 -5.96 -13.49
N PHE A 251 -9.67 -6.07 -12.58
CA PHE A 251 -9.75 -7.06 -11.50
C PHE A 251 -10.84 -6.76 -10.48
N ALA A 252 -11.00 -5.51 -10.05
CA ALA A 252 -12.08 -5.13 -9.16
C ALA A 252 -13.47 -5.40 -9.79
N ASP A 253 -13.59 -5.18 -11.07
CA ASP A 253 -14.82 -5.45 -11.83
C ASP A 253 -15.08 -6.96 -11.98
N ALA A 254 -14.03 -7.75 -12.22
CA ALA A 254 -14.15 -9.21 -12.22
C ALA A 254 -14.64 -9.73 -10.86
N LEU A 255 -14.10 -9.19 -9.76
CA LEU A 255 -14.57 -9.52 -8.41
C LEU A 255 -16.03 -9.14 -8.19
N ARG A 256 -16.45 -7.93 -8.57
CA ARG A 256 -17.86 -7.51 -8.46
C ARG A 256 -18.79 -8.47 -9.22
N TYR A 257 -18.41 -8.83 -10.45
CA TYR A 257 -19.18 -9.74 -11.28
C TYR A 257 -19.25 -11.16 -10.69
N VAL A 258 -18.13 -11.73 -10.29
CA VAL A 258 -18.06 -13.11 -9.79
C VAL A 258 -18.69 -13.24 -8.40
N LEU A 259 -18.43 -12.27 -7.53
CA LEU A 259 -18.91 -12.31 -6.16
C LEU A 259 -20.35 -11.83 -6.02
N GLN A 260 -20.89 -11.08 -6.98
CA GLN A 260 -22.19 -10.42 -6.89
C GLN A 260 -22.31 -9.61 -5.58
N ARG A 261 -21.25 -8.84 -5.30
CA ARG A 261 -21.12 -7.92 -4.16
C ARG A 261 -20.39 -6.66 -4.63
N ASP A 262 -20.70 -5.54 -3.99
CA ASP A 262 -19.86 -4.36 -4.20
C ASP A 262 -18.48 -4.55 -3.58
N VAL A 263 -17.48 -3.98 -4.23
CA VAL A 263 -16.08 -4.07 -3.83
C VAL A 263 -15.50 -2.65 -3.82
N LEU A 264 -15.06 -2.21 -2.65
CA LEU A 264 -14.20 -1.04 -2.55
C LEU A 264 -12.80 -1.44 -3.04
N SER A 265 -12.37 -0.85 -4.15
CA SER A 265 -11.03 -1.11 -4.68
C SER A 265 -10.08 0.02 -4.28
N VAL A 266 -9.01 -0.34 -3.58
CA VAL A 266 -7.90 0.54 -3.22
C VAL A 266 -6.62 -0.06 -3.79
N SER A 267 -6.01 0.64 -4.73
CA SER A 267 -4.80 0.15 -5.39
C SER A 267 -3.69 1.18 -5.37
N VAL A 268 -2.45 0.72 -5.28
CA VAL A 268 -1.27 1.57 -5.27
C VAL A 268 -0.28 1.12 -6.33
N GLY A 269 0.46 2.09 -6.89
CA GLY A 269 1.54 1.79 -7.83
C GLY A 269 2.76 1.17 -7.16
N ALA A 270 3.63 0.58 -7.98
CA ALA A 270 4.85 -0.08 -7.54
C ALA A 270 5.83 0.87 -6.82
N ASP A 271 5.78 2.17 -7.13
CA ASP A 271 6.58 3.22 -6.48
C ASP A 271 6.34 3.31 -4.96
N LYS A 272 5.08 3.13 -4.53
CA LYS A 272 4.68 3.13 -3.12
C LYS A 272 4.78 1.75 -2.48
N GLY A 273 4.38 0.72 -3.22
CA GLY A 273 4.35 -0.67 -2.78
C GLY A 273 3.18 -1.02 -1.87
N SER A 274 2.95 -2.31 -1.70
CA SER A 274 1.77 -2.86 -1.03
C SER A 274 1.65 -2.46 0.46
N TRP A 275 2.78 -2.25 1.15
CA TRP A 275 2.80 -1.88 2.58
C TRP A 275 2.28 -0.47 2.83
N VAL A 276 2.61 0.48 1.95
CA VAL A 276 2.08 1.84 2.01
C VAL A 276 0.59 1.83 1.66
N GLY A 277 0.20 0.99 0.70
CA GLY A 277 -1.20 0.84 0.29
C GLY A 277 -2.10 0.46 1.45
N ILE A 278 -1.75 -0.60 2.18
CA ILE A 278 -2.57 -1.02 3.33
C ILE A 278 -2.58 0.02 4.45
N GLU A 279 -1.43 0.61 4.80
CA GLU A 279 -1.39 1.64 5.83
C GLU A 279 -2.24 2.87 5.45
N SER A 280 -2.18 3.31 4.19
CA SER A 280 -3.00 4.41 3.69
C SER A 280 -4.49 4.09 3.77
N TYR A 281 -4.90 2.88 3.39
CA TYR A 281 -6.29 2.45 3.49
C TYR A 281 -6.77 2.36 4.95
N LEU A 282 -5.97 1.78 5.85
CA LEU A 282 -6.34 1.70 7.26
C LEU A 282 -6.53 3.09 7.90
N ARG A 283 -5.84 4.11 7.38
CA ARG A 283 -5.98 5.51 7.82
C ARG A 283 -7.17 6.23 7.18
N ASP A 284 -7.62 5.77 6.03
CA ASP A 284 -8.69 6.41 5.26
C ASP A 284 -10.05 6.37 5.98
N ASP A 285 -10.86 7.40 5.79
CA ASP A 285 -12.19 7.49 6.39
C ASP A 285 -13.11 6.34 5.97
N ALA A 286 -12.93 5.76 4.79
CA ALA A 286 -13.66 4.58 4.38
C ALA A 286 -13.46 3.41 5.34
N PHE A 287 -12.21 3.20 5.81
CA PHE A 287 -11.92 2.19 6.83
C PHE A 287 -12.36 2.66 8.24
N GLN A 288 -12.04 3.91 8.60
CA GLN A 288 -12.26 4.42 9.96
C GLN A 288 -13.75 4.56 10.32
N THR A 289 -14.62 4.77 9.33
CA THR A 289 -16.07 4.91 9.55
C THR A 289 -16.85 3.65 9.22
N GLN A 290 -16.36 2.83 8.29
CA GLN A 290 -17.07 1.65 7.77
C GLN A 290 -16.08 0.53 7.42
N ALA A 291 -15.39 -0.01 8.43
CA ALA A 291 -14.47 -1.12 8.22
C ALA A 291 -15.14 -2.33 7.53
N PRO A 292 -14.47 -3.00 6.58
CA PRO A 292 -15.04 -4.11 5.84
C PRO A 292 -15.21 -5.35 6.71
N LYS A 293 -16.04 -6.29 6.29
CA LYS A 293 -16.10 -7.65 6.86
C LYS A 293 -15.00 -8.54 6.31
N ILE A 294 -14.65 -8.31 5.03
CA ILE A 294 -13.58 -9.05 4.34
C ILE A 294 -12.62 -8.04 3.70
N LEU A 295 -11.34 -8.23 3.96
CA LEU A 295 -10.24 -7.56 3.31
C LEU A 295 -9.49 -8.57 2.43
N ILE A 296 -9.55 -8.40 1.12
CA ILE A 296 -8.72 -9.16 0.18
C ILE A 296 -7.45 -8.33 -0.05
N TRP A 297 -6.31 -8.84 0.39
CA TRP A 297 -5.03 -8.21 0.14
C TRP A 297 -4.31 -8.90 -1.03
N GLU A 298 -4.36 -8.26 -2.20
CA GLU A 298 -3.61 -8.67 -3.38
C GLU A 298 -2.22 -8.04 -3.36
N MET A 299 -1.19 -8.86 -3.56
CA MET A 299 0.18 -8.38 -3.76
C MET A 299 0.94 -9.28 -4.74
N PRO A 300 1.83 -8.70 -5.57
CA PRO A 300 2.71 -9.51 -6.41
C PRO A 300 3.61 -10.41 -5.57
N GLU A 301 3.79 -11.66 -5.99
CA GLU A 301 4.70 -12.60 -5.32
C GLU A 301 6.08 -12.00 -5.10
N ARG A 302 6.61 -11.27 -6.08
CA ARG A 302 7.92 -10.61 -6.00
C ARG A 302 8.02 -9.56 -4.90
N ASP A 303 6.90 -8.96 -4.48
CA ASP A 303 6.89 -7.91 -3.46
C ASP A 303 7.00 -8.46 -2.04
N MET A 304 6.80 -9.77 -1.86
CA MET A 304 6.97 -10.44 -0.57
C MET A 304 8.41 -10.37 -0.04
N ARG A 305 9.40 -10.17 -0.89
CA ARG A 305 10.81 -9.97 -0.50
C ARG A 305 11.16 -8.51 -0.17
N ALA A 306 10.17 -7.61 -0.21
CA ALA A 306 10.36 -6.18 0.00
C ALA A 306 9.51 -5.67 1.18
N PRO A 307 9.86 -6.02 2.44
CA PRO A 307 9.17 -5.53 3.64
C PRO A 307 9.24 -3.99 3.75
N PRO A 308 8.57 -3.37 4.72
CA PRO A 308 8.55 -1.90 4.89
C PRO A 308 9.93 -1.25 4.95
N ASP A 309 10.96 -1.93 5.47
CA ASP A 309 12.34 -1.42 5.60
C ASP A 309 13.22 -1.71 4.36
N TYR A 310 12.63 -2.16 3.26
CA TYR A 310 13.36 -2.45 2.03
C TYR A 310 13.98 -1.19 1.44
N LYS A 311 15.32 -1.12 1.49
CA LYS A 311 16.13 0.08 1.22
C LYS A 311 16.13 0.54 -0.25
N PHE A 312 15.78 -0.32 -1.18
CA PHE A 312 15.73 0.02 -2.61
C PHE A 312 14.38 0.63 -3.04
N ARG A 313 13.46 0.84 -2.10
CA ARG A 313 12.24 1.61 -2.33
C ARG A 313 12.54 3.11 -2.19
N ASP A 314 11.67 3.95 -2.74
CA ASP A 314 11.73 5.40 -2.50
C ASP A 314 11.79 5.68 -0.99
N ALA A 315 12.80 6.43 -0.56
CA ALA A 315 13.07 6.70 0.86
C ALA A 315 11.88 7.32 1.62
N ARG A 316 10.97 8.00 0.90
CA ARG A 316 9.73 8.55 1.48
C ARG A 316 8.79 7.47 2.02
N TYR A 317 8.91 6.25 1.51
CA TYR A 317 8.03 5.12 1.82
C TYR A 317 8.74 4.01 2.60
N VAL A 318 9.98 4.22 3.00
CA VAL A 318 10.74 3.27 3.83
C VAL A 318 10.50 3.60 5.31
N SER A 319 10.16 2.58 6.08
CA SER A 319 10.07 2.67 7.53
C SER A 319 10.57 1.39 8.17
N SER A 320 10.96 1.41 9.43
CA SER A 320 11.28 0.15 10.11
C SER A 320 10.04 -0.75 10.19
N ASN A 321 10.24 -2.06 10.13
CA ASN A 321 9.17 -3.04 10.18
C ASN A 321 8.34 -2.92 11.46
N THR A 322 9.00 -2.67 12.58
CA THR A 322 8.34 -2.42 13.87
C THR A 322 7.48 -1.16 13.85
N GLU A 323 7.99 -0.05 13.35
CA GLU A 323 7.22 1.20 13.28
C GLU A 323 6.01 1.06 12.34
N TRP A 324 6.19 0.40 11.18
CA TRP A 324 5.08 0.11 10.28
C TRP A 324 3.98 -0.70 10.99
N LEU A 325 4.37 -1.78 11.69
CA LEU A 325 3.42 -2.64 12.39
C LEU A 325 2.66 -1.89 13.50
N LEU A 326 3.36 -1.06 14.27
CA LEU A 326 2.76 -0.23 15.32
C LEU A 326 1.75 0.75 14.75
N ARG A 327 2.07 1.42 13.62
CA ARG A 327 1.13 2.34 12.94
C ARG A 327 -0.06 1.60 12.38
N ALA A 328 0.16 0.55 11.59
CA ALA A 328 -0.92 -0.24 11.00
C ALA A 328 -1.85 -0.81 12.07
N SER A 329 -1.30 -1.38 13.15
CA SER A 329 -2.09 -1.90 14.26
C SER A 329 -2.91 -0.82 14.98
N ALA A 330 -2.35 0.38 15.22
CA ALA A 330 -3.08 1.48 15.84
C ALA A 330 -4.28 1.92 14.99
N TRP A 331 -4.12 1.99 13.67
CA TRP A 331 -5.21 2.35 12.75
C TRP A 331 -6.31 1.30 12.70
N VAL A 332 -6.01 0.03 12.91
CA VAL A 332 -7.02 -1.06 12.96
C VAL A 332 -7.92 -0.97 14.19
N GLN A 333 -7.44 -0.44 15.34
CA GLN A 333 -8.25 -0.41 16.58
C GLN A 333 -9.49 0.47 16.42
N ALA A 334 -10.68 -0.10 16.52
CA ALA A 334 -11.95 0.65 16.46
C ALA A 334 -12.21 1.48 17.71
N SER A 335 -11.68 1.06 18.87
CA SER A 335 -11.84 1.75 20.15
C SER A 335 -10.53 1.76 20.94
N CYS A 336 -10.42 2.71 21.84
CA CYS A 336 -9.28 2.83 22.73
C CYS A 336 -9.34 1.78 23.86
N LYS A 337 -8.35 0.91 23.94
CA LYS A 337 -8.04 0.19 25.17
C LYS A 337 -7.16 1.12 26.02
N PRO A 338 -7.63 1.64 27.16
CA PRO A 338 -6.88 2.65 27.88
C PRO A 338 -5.50 2.17 28.30
N SER A 339 -4.50 3.01 28.06
CA SER A 339 -3.17 2.84 28.66
C SER A 339 -3.21 3.20 30.15
N SER A 340 -2.20 2.72 30.88
CA SER A 340 -1.91 3.19 32.22
C SER A 340 -1.31 4.60 32.25
N VAL A 341 -0.84 5.11 31.10
CA VAL A 341 -0.32 6.49 30.92
C VAL A 341 -1.49 7.45 30.79
N LYS A 342 -1.44 8.58 31.50
CA LYS A 342 -2.43 9.64 31.40
C LYS A 342 -1.86 10.85 30.69
N ALA A 343 -2.62 11.35 29.72
CA ALA A 343 -2.27 12.58 28.99
C ALA A 343 -2.99 13.79 29.60
N ARG A 344 -2.31 14.90 29.62
CA ARG A 344 -2.88 16.21 29.95
C ARG A 344 -2.43 17.23 28.93
N VAL A 345 -3.40 17.91 28.33
CA VAL A 345 -3.12 19.07 27.48
C VAL A 345 -2.72 20.25 28.36
N VAL A 346 -1.58 20.86 28.06
CA VAL A 346 -1.03 21.99 28.80
C VAL A 346 -1.20 23.24 27.93
N PRO A 347 -1.80 24.32 28.44
CA PRO A 347 -2.06 25.55 27.69
C PRO A 347 -0.79 26.37 27.48
N VAL A 348 0.23 25.80 26.85
CA VAL A 348 1.50 26.46 26.55
C VAL A 348 1.72 26.41 25.05
N GLY A 349 2.11 27.51 24.44
CA GLY A 349 2.61 27.54 23.08
C GLY A 349 1.61 27.82 21.96
N LEU A 350 0.34 28.08 22.27
CA LEU A 350 -0.60 28.68 21.32
C LEU A 350 -0.70 30.19 21.62
N ALA A 351 -0.66 31.01 20.55
CA ALA A 351 -1.02 32.42 20.65
C ALA A 351 -2.42 32.57 21.27
N ALA A 352 -2.72 33.74 21.84
CA ALA A 352 -3.85 34.07 22.73
C ALA A 352 -5.28 33.73 22.22
N ASN A 353 -5.42 33.00 21.12
CA ASN A 353 -6.69 32.60 20.51
C ASN A 353 -7.10 31.16 20.79
N ALA A 354 -6.39 30.41 21.62
CA ALA A 354 -6.79 29.06 21.99
C ALA A 354 -8.04 29.08 22.86
N ALA A 355 -9.20 28.93 22.22
CA ALA A 355 -10.45 28.86 22.93
C ALA A 355 -10.69 27.46 23.52
N ASN A 356 -10.96 27.40 24.82
CA ASN A 356 -11.59 26.31 25.57
C ASN A 356 -10.85 24.97 25.67
N LEU A 357 -9.96 24.91 26.64
CA LEU A 357 -9.46 23.66 27.26
C LEU A 357 -10.51 23.01 28.18
N LYS A 358 -11.79 22.99 27.82
CA LYS A 358 -12.77 22.19 28.55
C LYS A 358 -12.58 20.73 28.20
N SER A 359 -12.31 19.89 29.19
CA SER A 359 -12.16 18.43 29.07
C SER A 359 -11.04 17.89 28.16
N GLY A 360 -9.95 18.65 27.92
CA GLY A 360 -8.84 18.18 27.09
C GLY A 360 -9.01 18.43 25.58
N ASP A 361 -10.11 19.05 25.16
CA ASP A 361 -10.32 19.43 23.77
C ASP A 361 -9.73 20.82 23.48
N VAL A 362 -9.10 20.96 22.31
CA VAL A 362 -8.51 22.21 21.84
C VAL A 362 -9.16 22.58 20.51
N VAL A 363 -9.59 23.83 20.38
CA VAL A 363 -10.03 24.42 19.11
C VAL A 363 -9.34 25.76 18.96
N THR A 364 -8.70 26.00 17.83
CA THR A 364 -8.01 27.25 17.53
C THR A 364 -8.54 27.87 16.24
N GLY A 365 -8.38 29.18 16.10
CA GLY A 365 -8.43 29.87 14.82
C GLY A 365 -7.18 29.57 13.98
N PRO A 366 -6.85 30.46 13.00
CA PRO A 366 -5.69 30.24 12.14
C PRO A 366 -4.38 30.08 12.95
N THR A 367 -3.57 29.09 12.54
CA THR A 367 -2.27 28.78 13.12
C THR A 367 -1.15 29.01 12.11
N ASN A 368 0.08 29.05 12.59
CA ASN A 368 1.29 29.14 11.78
C ASN A 368 2.27 28.02 12.13
N ASP A 369 3.41 27.97 11.45
CA ASP A 369 4.39 26.87 11.57
C ASP A 369 5.08 26.79 12.94
N THR A 370 4.98 27.83 13.78
CA THR A 370 5.59 27.88 15.13
C THR A 370 4.58 27.62 16.24
N ASP A 371 3.29 27.67 15.95
CA ASP A 371 2.25 27.41 16.94
C ASP A 371 2.21 25.89 17.29
N PHE A 372 2.05 25.59 18.56
CA PHE A 372 1.96 24.21 19.01
C PHE A 372 1.02 24.03 20.19
N ILE A 373 0.58 22.78 20.38
CA ILE A 373 -0.12 22.31 21.58
C ILE A 373 0.86 21.40 22.33
N GLU A 374 1.05 21.60 23.63
CA GLU A 374 1.85 20.69 24.44
C GLU A 374 0.94 19.70 25.19
N ILE A 375 1.29 18.44 25.13
CA ILE A 375 0.69 17.33 25.88
C ILE A 375 1.76 16.81 26.85
N SER A 376 1.45 16.72 28.12
CA SER A 376 2.31 16.08 29.11
C SER A 376 1.74 14.72 29.52
N PHE A 377 2.60 13.77 29.78
CA PHE A 377 2.27 12.43 30.25
C PHE A 377 2.72 12.28 31.71
N ASP A 378 1.90 11.61 32.53
CA ASP A 378 2.20 11.37 33.97
C ASP A 378 3.36 10.39 34.18
N LYS A 379 3.64 9.58 33.16
CA LYS A 379 4.78 8.67 33.04
C LYS A 379 5.18 8.45 31.60
N PRO A 380 6.40 7.95 31.33
CA PRO A 380 6.83 7.70 29.96
C PRO A 380 5.90 6.75 29.20
N MET A 381 5.59 7.09 27.95
CA MET A 381 4.92 6.18 27.01
C MET A 381 5.90 5.10 26.55
N ASP A 382 5.43 3.89 26.36
CA ASP A 382 6.21 2.80 25.77
C ASP A 382 5.79 2.52 24.30
N ASN A 383 6.40 1.50 23.68
CA ASN A 383 6.21 1.19 22.26
C ASN A 383 4.78 0.77 21.91
N LEU A 384 4.03 0.22 22.86
CA LEU A 384 2.66 -0.24 22.64
C LEU A 384 1.63 0.85 22.91
N ASP A 385 2.04 1.99 23.48
CA ASP A 385 1.15 3.12 23.69
C ASP A 385 1.01 3.94 22.42
N TYR A 386 -0.19 4.43 22.14
CA TYR A 386 -0.47 5.31 21.02
C TYR A 386 -1.50 6.37 21.40
N LEU A 387 -1.45 7.50 20.71
CA LEU A 387 -2.46 8.54 20.85
C LEU A 387 -3.64 8.23 19.95
N MET A 388 -4.84 8.42 20.47
CA MET A 388 -6.09 8.37 19.73
C MET A 388 -6.87 9.65 19.98
N ALA A 389 -7.28 10.33 18.92
CA ALA A 389 -8.03 11.57 18.95
C ALA A 389 -8.83 11.75 17.65
N ARG A 390 -9.62 12.81 17.60
CA ARG A 390 -10.10 13.37 16.33
C ARG A 390 -9.43 14.72 16.09
N THR A 391 -9.07 14.99 14.85
CA THR A 391 -8.43 16.26 14.50
C THR A 391 -9.05 16.88 13.26
N THR A 392 -9.20 18.20 13.27
CA THR A 392 -9.48 19.03 12.10
C THR A 392 -8.24 19.86 11.81
N THR A 393 -7.81 19.91 10.55
CA THR A 393 -6.57 20.60 10.14
C THR A 393 -6.81 21.39 8.85
N ALA A 394 -7.90 22.13 8.78
CA ALA A 394 -8.28 22.87 7.57
C ALA A 394 -7.10 23.68 6.99
N GLY A 395 -6.74 23.39 5.74
CA GLY A 395 -5.63 24.03 5.03
C GLY A 395 -4.25 23.36 5.22
N SER A 396 -4.08 22.45 6.20
CA SER A 396 -2.82 21.72 6.39
C SER A 396 -2.99 20.23 6.11
N LYS A 397 -2.15 19.67 5.22
CA LYS A 397 -2.13 18.25 4.86
C LYS A 397 -1.19 17.41 5.73
N SER A 398 -0.49 18.02 6.66
CA SER A 398 0.38 17.33 7.60
C SER A 398 0.50 18.11 8.90
N ILE A 399 0.70 17.41 9.99
CA ILE A 399 1.08 17.96 11.29
C ILE A 399 2.44 17.42 11.67
N VAL A 400 3.22 18.22 12.42
CA VAL A 400 4.49 17.77 12.97
C VAL A 400 4.31 17.48 14.46
N LEU A 401 4.78 16.34 14.89
CA LEU A 401 4.85 15.97 16.30
C LEU A 401 6.30 16.00 16.77
N GLU A 402 6.52 16.57 17.96
CA GLU A 402 7.82 16.64 18.61
C GLU A 402 7.74 15.98 19.99
N GLY A 403 8.33 14.79 20.10
CA GLY A 403 8.40 14.06 21.37
C GLY A 403 9.68 14.37 22.14
N SER A 404 9.58 14.52 23.47
CA SER A 404 10.71 14.74 24.37
C SER A 404 10.49 14.07 25.73
N GLY A 405 11.58 13.83 26.46
CA GLY A 405 11.54 13.24 27.79
C GLY A 405 12.92 13.29 28.47
N SER A 406 12.97 12.99 29.75
CA SER A 406 14.24 12.94 30.48
C SER A 406 15.10 11.78 29.96
N GLY A 407 16.33 12.08 29.53
CA GLY A 407 17.25 11.09 28.97
C GLY A 407 16.89 10.61 27.53
N VAL A 408 15.91 11.23 26.89
CA VAL A 408 15.47 10.91 25.54
C VAL A 408 15.80 12.06 24.59
N ALA A 409 16.41 11.76 23.45
CA ALA A 409 16.62 12.75 22.41
C ALA A 409 15.28 13.26 21.87
N THR A 410 15.14 14.58 21.75
CA THR A 410 13.97 15.18 21.10
C THR A 410 13.86 14.68 19.67
N ARG A 411 12.68 14.23 19.27
CA ARG A 411 12.40 13.73 17.92
C ARG A 411 11.22 14.42 17.30
N ARG A 412 11.36 14.78 16.03
CA ARG A 412 10.27 15.28 15.18
C ARG A 412 9.90 14.23 14.17
N PHE A 413 8.60 14.08 13.94
CA PHE A 413 8.03 13.23 12.88
C PHE A 413 6.75 13.84 12.35
N THR A 414 6.47 13.59 11.08
CA THR A 414 5.31 14.15 10.39
C THR A 414 4.21 13.11 10.31
N VAL A 415 2.97 13.55 10.51
CA VAL A 415 1.76 12.74 10.33
C VAL A 415 0.90 13.43 9.27
N ASP A 416 0.54 12.69 8.23
CA ASP A 416 -0.38 13.20 7.22
C ASP A 416 -1.80 13.29 7.80
N VAL A 417 -2.53 14.32 7.40
CA VAL A 417 -3.90 14.60 7.80
C VAL A 417 -4.73 15.01 6.56
N ALA A 418 -6.05 15.02 6.68
CA ALA A 418 -6.92 15.26 5.52
C ALA A 418 -6.83 16.70 4.97
N GLY A 419 -6.66 17.69 5.83
CA GLY A 419 -6.49 19.09 5.44
C GLY A 419 -7.79 19.79 5.04
N ASP A 420 -8.94 19.26 5.42
CA ASP A 420 -10.27 19.82 5.21
C ASP A 420 -10.92 20.25 6.54
N ASP A 421 -12.18 20.73 6.47
CA ASP A 421 -12.94 21.22 7.62
C ASP A 421 -13.60 20.10 8.46
N ALA A 422 -13.46 18.83 8.05
CA ALA A 422 -14.05 17.72 8.76
C ALA A 422 -13.12 17.21 9.88
N ALA A 423 -13.68 16.57 10.88
CA ALA A 423 -12.94 15.92 11.95
C ALA A 423 -12.63 14.48 11.57
N HIS A 424 -11.35 14.17 11.41
CA HIS A 424 -10.83 12.84 11.04
C HIS A 424 -10.18 12.13 12.22
N ALA A 425 -10.12 10.81 12.18
CA ALA A 425 -9.39 10.05 13.17
C ALA A 425 -7.89 10.38 13.13
N LEU A 426 -7.29 10.51 14.30
CA LEU A 426 -5.85 10.57 14.49
C LEU A 426 -5.46 9.43 15.41
N LYS A 427 -4.67 8.47 14.91
CA LYS A 427 -4.15 7.35 15.67
C LYS A 427 -2.66 7.24 15.40
N THR A 428 -1.85 7.62 16.36
CA THR A 428 -0.41 7.66 16.16
C THR A 428 0.35 7.06 17.32
N PRO A 429 1.09 5.96 17.12
CA PRO A 429 2.13 5.56 18.05
C PRO A 429 3.26 6.57 18.00
N LEU A 430 3.96 6.75 19.11
CA LEU A 430 5.17 7.55 19.12
C LEU A 430 6.36 6.69 18.67
N PRO A 431 7.35 7.27 17.96
CA PRO A 431 8.52 6.52 17.54
C PRO A 431 9.21 5.86 18.73
N SER A 432 9.43 4.57 18.60
CA SER A 432 10.09 3.78 19.64
C SER A 432 11.58 4.08 19.67
N THR A 433 12.07 4.60 20.78
CA THR A 433 13.51 4.86 21.01
C THR A 433 14.07 4.10 22.19
N GLY A 434 13.29 3.17 22.76
CA GLY A 434 13.66 2.39 23.95
C GLY A 434 13.43 3.11 25.28
N THR A 435 13.23 4.45 25.27
CA THR A 435 12.86 5.25 26.44
C THR A 435 11.75 6.21 26.05
N GLY A 436 10.61 6.13 26.73
CA GLY A 436 9.39 6.80 26.30
C GLY A 436 9.41 8.32 26.50
N PHE A 437 8.63 8.99 25.72
CA PHE A 437 8.41 10.43 25.86
C PHE A 437 7.49 10.73 27.06
N THR A 438 7.79 11.82 27.74
CA THR A 438 6.93 12.40 28.79
C THR A 438 6.23 13.67 28.35
N LYS A 439 6.60 14.18 27.17
CA LYS A 439 5.98 15.35 26.53
C LYS A 439 5.88 15.15 25.05
N LEU A 440 4.82 15.71 24.47
CA LEU A 440 4.60 15.79 23.03
C LEU A 440 4.10 17.18 22.67
N ARG A 441 4.71 17.79 21.63
CA ARG A 441 4.19 18.99 21.00
C ARG A 441 3.60 18.65 19.65
N ILE A 442 2.42 19.17 19.38
CA ILE A 442 1.73 19.05 18.09
C ILE A 442 1.77 20.42 17.42
N PHE A 443 2.41 20.51 16.27
CA PHE A 443 2.47 21.69 15.41
C PHE A 443 1.48 21.53 14.28
N PRO A 444 0.35 22.27 14.27
CA PRO A 444 -0.66 22.17 13.21
C PRO A 444 -0.19 22.66 11.85
N GLY A 445 0.90 23.45 11.81
CA GLY A 445 1.32 24.15 10.61
C GLY A 445 0.40 25.31 10.25
N LYS A 446 0.41 25.72 8.99
CA LYS A 446 -0.49 26.79 8.47
C LYS A 446 -1.89 26.24 8.26
N SER A 447 -2.70 26.21 9.30
CA SER A 447 -4.10 25.80 9.28
C SER A 447 -5.03 26.99 9.40
N ILE A 448 -6.14 26.97 8.64
CA ILE A 448 -7.23 27.96 8.78
C ILE A 448 -7.95 27.75 10.12
N SER A 449 -8.16 26.47 10.47
CA SER A 449 -8.64 26.06 11.77
C SER A 449 -7.97 24.75 12.18
N PHE A 450 -7.73 24.60 13.47
CA PHE A 450 -7.21 23.36 14.04
C PHE A 450 -8.05 22.96 15.24
N ALA A 451 -8.41 21.68 15.31
CA ALA A 451 -9.05 21.13 16.49
C ALA A 451 -8.42 19.77 16.85
N LEU A 452 -8.31 19.51 18.14
CA LEU A 452 -7.94 18.22 18.71
C LEU A 452 -8.98 17.86 19.77
N GLN A 453 -9.68 16.75 19.57
CA GLN A 453 -10.83 16.37 20.39
C GLN A 453 -10.73 14.92 20.86
N GLY A 454 -11.18 14.65 22.08
CA GLY A 454 -11.25 13.30 22.63
C GLY A 454 -9.90 12.63 22.76
N LEU A 455 -8.83 13.36 23.09
CA LEU A 455 -7.49 12.81 23.23
C LEU A 455 -7.42 11.74 24.31
N GLN A 456 -6.94 10.56 23.93
CA GLN A 456 -6.72 9.43 24.81
C GLN A 456 -5.34 8.80 24.54
N VAL A 457 -4.74 8.21 25.57
CA VAL A 457 -3.59 7.31 25.43
C VAL A 457 -4.13 5.89 25.46
N CYS A 458 -3.94 5.19 24.39
CA CYS A 458 -4.42 3.83 24.18
C CYS A 458 -3.26 2.85 24.15
N ARG A 459 -3.55 1.58 24.40
CA ARG A 459 -2.55 0.52 24.39
C ARG A 459 -2.88 -0.55 23.37
N GLN A 460 -1.89 -0.93 22.60
CA GLN A 460 -1.93 -2.01 21.62
C GLN A 460 -1.85 -3.39 22.32
N PRO A 461 -2.17 -4.49 21.59
CA PRO A 461 -2.03 -5.85 22.12
C PRO A 461 -0.59 -6.13 22.61
N GLU A 462 -0.46 -6.76 23.78
CA GLU A 462 0.84 -7.06 24.41
C GLU A 462 1.72 -8.04 23.62
N ASP A 463 1.12 -8.84 22.77
CA ASP A 463 1.79 -9.83 21.92
C ASP A 463 2.09 -9.31 20.50
N LEU A 464 1.77 -8.05 20.21
CA LEU A 464 1.96 -7.45 18.88
C LEU A 464 3.40 -7.54 18.39
N LEU A 465 4.37 -7.37 19.27
CA LEU A 465 5.81 -7.36 18.94
C LEU A 465 6.51 -8.70 19.22
N LYS A 466 5.77 -9.73 19.63
CA LYS A 466 6.29 -11.08 19.93
C LYS A 466 6.23 -12.03 18.70
#